data_816b6d5019f31b243c387c49e6bdaa49
#
_entry.id   816b6d5019f31b243c387c49e6bdaa49
#
_cell.length_a   1.000
_cell.length_b   1.000
_cell.length_c   1.000
_cell.angle_alpha   90.00
_cell.angle_beta   90.00
_cell.angle_gamma   90.00
#
_symmetry.space_group_name_H-M   'P 1'
#
loop_
_entity.id
_entity.type
_entity.pdbx_description
1 polymer ?
#
loop_
_entity_poly.entity_id
_entity_poly.type
_entity_poly.pdbx_seq_one_letter_code
_entity_poly.pdbx_strand_id
1 'polypeptide(L)'
;MNFLREGRSELARTFASKAEDKFDQVEWRPTANGLPVLHADALAWAECVTVHEIEPGDHVILLGQVEEGAGAADEDAPLMYYRRSWGVWKPAPRETPSREIPAIEVSGQDLLWEGAEL
;
A
#
# COMPACT_ATOMS: atom_id res chain seq x y z
N MET A 1 -7.65 0.55 2.08
CA MET A 1 -6.47 0.78 1.21
C MET A 1 -6.55 -0.16 0.03
N ASN A 2 -6.36 0.35 -1.20
CA ASN A 2 -6.34 -0.47 -2.40
C ASN A 2 -4.97 -0.30 -3.08
N PHE A 3 -4.29 -1.40 -3.35
CA PHE A 3 -3.02 -1.42 -4.08
C PHE A 3 -3.31 -1.71 -5.54
N LEU A 4 -3.10 -0.75 -6.42
CA LEU A 4 -3.50 -0.86 -7.81
C LEU A 4 -2.60 -1.79 -8.63
N ARG A 5 -3.21 -2.48 -9.59
CA ARG A 5 -2.52 -3.28 -10.60
C ARG A 5 -1.80 -2.40 -11.59
N GLU A 6 -0.84 -2.99 -12.27
CA GLU A 6 -0.23 -2.42 -13.48
C GLU A 6 -1.30 -1.98 -14.49
N GLY A 7 -1.03 -0.89 -15.19
CA GLY A 7 -1.93 -0.35 -16.21
C GLY A 7 -3.10 0.49 -15.67
N ARG A 8 -3.14 0.79 -14.37
CA ARG A 8 -4.20 1.57 -13.73
C ARG A 8 -3.79 3.01 -13.40
N SER A 9 -2.89 3.60 -14.18
CA SER A 9 -2.39 4.96 -13.94
C SER A 9 -3.48 6.03 -14.07
N GLU A 10 -4.43 5.86 -14.99
CA GLU A 10 -5.57 6.79 -15.14
C GLU A 10 -6.45 6.78 -13.89
N LEU A 11 -6.73 5.60 -13.36
CA LEU A 11 -7.48 5.45 -12.11
C LEU A 11 -6.75 6.13 -10.94
N ALA A 12 -5.44 5.91 -10.82
CA ALA A 12 -4.64 6.56 -9.80
C ALA A 12 -4.69 8.09 -9.91
N ARG A 13 -4.62 8.64 -11.11
CA ARG A 13 -4.77 10.09 -11.36
C ARG A 13 -6.15 10.59 -10.95
N THR A 14 -7.20 9.86 -11.28
CA THR A 14 -8.57 10.22 -10.90
C THR A 14 -8.70 10.31 -9.38
N PHE A 15 -8.22 9.31 -8.65
CA PHE A 15 -8.30 9.32 -7.19
C PHE A 15 -7.38 10.36 -6.53
N ALA A 16 -6.28 10.72 -7.17
CA ALA A 16 -5.40 11.79 -6.71
C ALA A 16 -5.93 13.20 -7.04
N SER A 17 -6.93 13.31 -7.89
CA SER A 17 -7.52 14.59 -8.30
C SER A 17 -8.51 15.12 -7.25
N LYS A 18 -9.05 16.31 -7.49
CA LYS A 18 -10.12 16.91 -6.68
C LYS A 18 -11.53 16.58 -7.19
N ALA A 19 -11.66 15.65 -8.14
CA ALA A 19 -12.97 15.24 -8.66
C ALA A 19 -13.83 14.64 -7.54
N GLU A 20 -15.11 14.96 -7.53
CA GLU A 20 -16.07 14.47 -6.53
C GLU A 20 -16.70 13.12 -6.93
N ASP A 21 -16.70 12.81 -8.21
CA ASP A 21 -17.34 11.65 -8.85
C ASP A 21 -16.39 10.46 -9.08
N LYS A 22 -15.39 10.30 -8.22
CA LYS A 22 -14.30 9.32 -8.41
C LYS A 22 -14.78 7.87 -8.53
N PHE A 23 -15.90 7.55 -7.91
CA PHE A 23 -16.46 6.20 -7.90
C PHE A 23 -17.47 5.92 -9.01
N ASP A 24 -17.86 6.92 -9.81
CA ASP A 24 -18.91 6.77 -10.82
C ASP A 24 -18.51 5.86 -11.99
N GLN A 25 -17.21 5.76 -12.27
CA GLN A 25 -16.67 4.97 -13.38
C GLN A 25 -15.83 3.76 -12.91
N VAL A 26 -15.94 3.40 -11.65
CA VAL A 26 -15.15 2.34 -11.05
C VAL A 26 -16.05 1.27 -10.47
N GLU A 27 -15.77 0.02 -10.78
CA GLU A 27 -16.42 -1.10 -10.12
C GLU A 27 -15.81 -1.30 -8.72
N TRP A 28 -16.65 -1.25 -7.72
CA TRP A 28 -16.23 -1.51 -6.35
C TRP A 28 -17.27 -2.33 -5.59
N ARG A 29 -16.81 -3.00 -4.55
CA ARG A 29 -17.67 -3.75 -3.63
C ARG A 29 -17.35 -3.32 -2.20
N PRO A 30 -18.36 -3.23 -1.33
CA PRO A 30 -18.13 -2.89 0.06
C PRO A 30 -17.51 -4.08 0.81
N THR A 31 -16.62 -3.79 1.77
CA THR A 31 -16.28 -4.72 2.84
C THR A 31 -17.48 -4.93 3.78
N ALA A 32 -17.34 -5.81 4.77
CA ALA A 32 -18.37 -5.98 5.81
C ALA A 32 -18.68 -4.66 6.56
N ASN A 33 -17.72 -3.75 6.66
CA ASN A 33 -17.88 -2.43 7.26
C ASN A 33 -18.25 -1.32 6.26
N GLY A 34 -18.52 -1.66 5.01
CA GLY A 34 -18.97 -0.72 3.98
C GLY A 34 -17.86 0.04 3.27
N LEU A 35 -16.59 -0.33 3.45
CA LEU A 35 -15.48 0.35 2.80
C LEU A 35 -15.27 -0.16 1.37
N PRO A 36 -14.94 0.74 0.42
CA PRO A 36 -14.86 0.36 -0.99
C PRO A 36 -13.60 -0.44 -1.32
N VAL A 37 -13.80 -1.59 -1.95
CA VAL A 37 -12.74 -2.40 -2.56
C VAL A 37 -12.86 -2.35 -4.07
N LEU A 38 -11.82 -1.89 -4.74
CA LEU A 38 -11.70 -1.82 -6.20
C LEU A 38 -11.24 -3.18 -6.76
N HIS A 39 -12.08 -4.19 -6.61
CA HIS A 39 -11.72 -5.58 -6.84
C HIS A 39 -11.21 -5.90 -8.26
N ALA A 40 -11.63 -5.15 -9.28
CA ALA A 40 -11.16 -5.32 -10.66
C ALA A 40 -9.81 -4.63 -10.92
N ASP A 41 -9.48 -3.59 -10.14
CA ASP A 41 -8.34 -2.72 -10.36
C ASP A 41 -7.25 -2.87 -9.29
N ALA A 42 -7.57 -3.47 -8.17
CA ALA A 42 -6.64 -3.70 -7.08
C ALA A 42 -5.92 -5.04 -7.20
N LEU A 43 -4.61 -5.02 -7.03
CA LEU A 43 -3.77 -6.21 -6.86
C LEU A 43 -3.99 -6.82 -5.46
N ALA A 44 -4.16 -5.96 -4.49
CA ALA A 44 -4.42 -6.33 -3.10
C ALA A 44 -5.20 -5.20 -2.42
N TRP A 45 -5.84 -5.50 -1.32
CA TRP A 45 -6.51 -4.50 -0.51
C TRP A 45 -6.37 -4.82 0.98
N ALA A 46 -6.48 -3.80 1.81
CA ALA A 46 -6.53 -3.91 3.25
C ALA A 46 -7.55 -2.93 3.83
N GLU A 47 -8.40 -3.42 4.69
CA GLU A 47 -9.24 -2.62 5.56
C GLU A 47 -8.46 -2.32 6.84
N CYS A 48 -8.35 -1.05 7.19
CA CYS A 48 -7.56 -0.61 8.33
C CYS A 48 -8.37 0.34 9.20
N VAL A 49 -8.10 0.28 10.49
CA VAL A 49 -8.52 1.30 11.45
C VAL A 49 -7.32 2.18 11.76
N THR A 50 -7.47 3.48 11.60
CA THR A 50 -6.41 4.43 11.95
C THR A 50 -6.22 4.44 13.46
N VAL A 51 -5.03 4.11 13.91
CA VAL A 51 -4.67 4.08 15.33
C VAL A 51 -3.83 5.27 15.75
N HIS A 52 -3.09 5.86 14.84
CA HIS A 52 -2.31 7.07 15.05
C HIS A 52 -2.30 7.95 13.82
N GLU A 53 -2.26 9.25 14.06
CA GLU A 53 -2.08 10.30 13.09
C GLU A 53 -0.95 11.21 13.55
N ILE A 54 0.05 11.42 12.69
CA ILE A 54 1.24 12.23 13.00
C ILE A 54 1.38 13.26 11.89
N GLU A 55 1.53 14.52 12.25
CA GLU A 55 1.67 15.63 11.32
C GLU A 55 3.10 16.20 11.32
N PRO A 56 4.06 15.58 10.60
CA PRO A 56 5.42 16.09 10.48
C PRO A 56 5.53 17.12 9.36
N GLY A 57 5.23 18.37 9.61
CA GLY A 57 5.31 19.45 8.61
C GLY A 57 4.08 19.51 7.70
N ASP A 58 4.26 19.32 6.39
CA ASP A 58 3.22 19.47 5.36
C ASP A 58 2.57 18.15 4.94
N HIS A 59 2.85 17.06 5.66
CA HIS A 59 2.31 15.73 5.43
C HIS A 59 1.64 15.17 6.69
N VAL A 60 0.81 14.16 6.50
CA VAL A 60 0.24 13.38 7.58
C VAL A 60 0.68 11.93 7.42
N ILE A 61 1.21 11.36 8.49
CA ILE A 61 1.50 9.92 8.58
C ILE A 61 0.35 9.25 9.30
N LEU A 62 -0.29 8.30 8.65
CA LEU A 62 -1.36 7.50 9.22
C LEU A 62 -0.83 6.10 9.54
N LEU A 63 -0.97 5.68 10.78
CA LEU A 63 -0.76 4.31 11.19
C LEU A 63 -2.10 3.61 11.26
N GLY A 64 -2.28 2.58 10.46
CA GLY A 64 -3.50 1.81 10.40
C GLY A 64 -3.28 0.37 10.86
N GLN A 65 -4.12 -0.10 11.77
CA GLN A 65 -4.18 -1.52 12.10
C GLN A 65 -5.00 -2.23 11.04
N VAL A 66 -4.44 -3.27 10.43
CA VAL A 66 -5.14 -4.09 9.44
C VAL A 66 -6.13 -5.00 10.13
N GLU A 67 -7.40 -4.90 9.76
CA GLU A 67 -8.49 -5.74 10.27
C GLU A 67 -8.82 -6.87 9.29
N GLU A 68 -8.80 -6.57 8.00
CA GLU A 68 -9.11 -7.51 6.93
C GLU A 68 -8.33 -7.14 5.67
N GLY A 69 -8.10 -8.10 4.80
CA GLY A 69 -7.45 -7.86 3.53
C GLY A 69 -7.33 -9.11 2.68
N ALA A 70 -7.03 -8.91 1.41
CA ALA A 70 -6.72 -9.97 0.49
C ALA A 70 -5.68 -9.53 -0.53
N GLY A 71 -4.84 -10.47 -0.95
CA GLY A 71 -3.92 -10.30 -2.07
C GLY A 71 -4.39 -11.09 -3.28
N ALA A 72 -3.96 -10.68 -4.45
CA ALA A 72 -4.12 -11.48 -5.64
C ALA A 72 -3.25 -12.74 -5.54
N ALA A 73 -3.82 -13.86 -5.95
CA ALA A 73 -3.08 -15.12 -6.05
C ALA A 73 -2.25 -15.21 -7.34
N ASP A 74 -2.35 -14.22 -8.21
CA ASP A 74 -1.89 -14.25 -9.58
C ASP A 74 -0.58 -13.51 -9.78
N GLU A 75 0.02 -13.71 -10.95
CA GLU A 75 1.28 -13.10 -11.37
C GLU A 75 1.17 -11.62 -11.76
N ASP A 76 0.10 -10.95 -11.35
CA ASP A 76 -0.11 -9.54 -11.63
C ASP A 76 0.94 -8.65 -10.96
N ALA A 77 1.38 -7.66 -11.69
CA ALA A 77 2.35 -6.69 -11.21
C ALA A 77 1.65 -5.46 -10.59
N PRO A 78 2.28 -4.81 -9.61
CA PRO A 78 1.77 -3.57 -9.04
C PRO A 78 1.94 -2.40 -9.99
N LEU A 79 1.06 -1.41 -9.86
CA LEU A 79 1.27 -0.11 -10.48
C LEU A 79 2.46 0.58 -9.80
N MET A 80 3.47 0.93 -10.59
CA MET A 80 4.68 1.58 -10.11
C MET A 80 4.70 3.07 -10.45
N TYR A 81 5.16 3.88 -9.51
CA TYR A 81 5.37 5.31 -9.71
C TYR A 81 6.76 5.69 -9.20
N TYR A 82 7.57 6.21 -10.10
CA TYR A 82 8.92 6.62 -9.77
C TYR A 82 9.32 7.85 -10.58
N ARG A 83 9.89 8.84 -9.91
CA ARG A 83 10.37 10.09 -10.53
C ARG A 83 9.34 10.76 -11.45
N ARG A 84 8.10 10.88 -10.97
CA ARG A 84 6.95 11.47 -11.69
C ARG A 84 6.51 10.70 -12.94
N SER A 85 6.91 9.44 -13.06
CA SER A 85 6.51 8.57 -14.17
C SER A 85 5.86 7.29 -13.68
N TRP A 86 4.83 6.89 -14.36
CA TRP A 86 4.23 5.57 -14.20
C TRP A 86 5.08 4.54 -14.93
N GLY A 87 5.24 3.40 -14.34
CA GLY A 87 6.09 2.36 -14.88
C GLY A 87 5.56 0.96 -14.63
N VAL A 88 6.29 0.03 -15.22
CA VAL A 88 6.04 -1.40 -15.13
C VAL A 88 7.10 -2.02 -14.24
N TRP A 89 6.68 -2.86 -13.30
CA TRP A 89 7.60 -3.64 -12.50
C TRP A 89 8.11 -4.85 -13.29
N LYS A 90 9.41 -5.08 -13.24
CA LYS A 90 10.04 -6.30 -13.75
C LYS A 90 10.88 -6.92 -12.65
N PRO A 91 10.74 -8.22 -12.41
CA PRO A 91 11.58 -8.89 -11.44
C PRO A 91 13.05 -8.80 -11.87
N ALA A 92 13.92 -8.53 -10.92
CA ALA A 92 15.34 -8.70 -11.15
C ALA A 92 15.66 -10.18 -11.38
N PRO A 93 16.72 -10.50 -12.16
CA PRO A 93 17.22 -11.87 -12.22
C PRO A 93 17.44 -12.39 -10.79
N ARG A 94 17.00 -13.61 -10.50
CA ARG A 94 17.30 -14.21 -9.19
C ARG A 94 18.82 -14.33 -9.08
N GLU A 95 19.41 -13.46 -8.29
CA GLU A 95 20.77 -13.69 -7.83
C GLU A 95 20.71 -14.90 -6.91
N THR A 96 21.50 -15.91 -7.21
CA THR A 96 21.76 -16.99 -6.25
C THR A 96 22.31 -16.31 -5.01
N PRO A 97 21.70 -16.42 -3.82
CA PRO A 97 22.18 -15.72 -2.66
C PRO A 97 23.58 -16.23 -2.34
N SER A 98 24.59 -15.45 -2.69
CA SER A 98 25.98 -15.75 -2.42
C SER A 98 26.39 -15.42 -0.99
N ARG A 99 25.47 -14.95 -0.16
CA ARG A 99 25.68 -14.70 1.27
C ARG A 99 24.37 -14.92 2.03
N GLU A 100 24.42 -15.81 3.00
CA GLU A 100 23.49 -15.75 4.12
C GLU A 100 23.64 -14.36 4.75
N ILE A 101 22.56 -13.57 4.75
CA ILE A 101 22.51 -12.37 5.55
C ILE A 101 22.49 -12.88 7.00
N PRO A 102 23.53 -12.62 7.80
CA PRO A 102 23.51 -13.05 9.19
C PRO A 102 22.26 -12.45 9.84
N ALA A 103 21.54 -13.27 10.60
CA ALA A 103 20.42 -12.78 11.39
C ALA A 103 20.92 -11.62 12.25
N ILE A 104 20.36 -10.44 12.06
CA ILE A 104 20.61 -9.32 12.95
C ILE A 104 19.82 -9.63 14.21
N GLU A 105 20.52 -10.06 15.25
CA GLU A 105 19.93 -10.11 16.59
C GLU A 105 19.67 -8.67 17.03
N VAL A 106 18.44 -8.23 16.87
CA VAL A 106 17.97 -6.97 17.44
C VAL A 106 17.70 -7.26 18.90
N SER A 107 18.54 -6.75 19.81
CA SER A 107 18.28 -6.84 21.23
C SER A 107 16.99 -6.08 21.57
N GLY A 108 16.25 -6.50 22.60
CA GLY A 108 15.05 -5.79 23.03
C GLY A 108 15.29 -4.31 23.37
N GLN A 109 16.54 -3.94 23.65
CA GLN A 109 16.94 -2.55 23.89
C GLN A 109 17.01 -1.71 22.60
N ASP A 110 17.33 -2.33 21.46
CA ASP A 110 17.38 -1.66 20.16
C ASP A 110 15.96 -1.37 19.63
N LEU A 111 14.95 -2.03 20.19
CA LEU A 111 13.52 -1.81 19.87
C LEU A 111 12.86 -0.77 20.78
N LEU A 112 13.52 -0.37 21.86
CA LEU A 112 13.05 0.66 22.77
C LEU A 112 13.38 2.02 22.16
N TRP A 113 12.44 2.57 21.46
CA TRP A 113 12.46 3.96 21.08
C TRP A 113 12.07 4.81 22.29
N GLU A 114 13.07 5.26 23.06
CA GLU A 114 12.85 6.19 24.15
C GLU A 114 12.30 7.49 23.60
N GLY A 115 11.09 7.87 24.01
CA GLY A 115 10.44 9.10 23.65
C GLY A 115 9.20 8.94 22.76
N ALA A 116 8.81 7.74 22.38
CA ALA A 116 7.53 7.45 21.77
C ALA A 116 6.43 7.32 22.82
N GLU A 117 6.23 8.33 23.64
CA GLU A 117 4.93 8.54 24.28
C GLU A 117 4.00 9.07 23.21
N LEU A 118 3.32 8.14 22.58
CA LEU A 118 2.22 8.47 21.65
C LEU A 118 0.93 8.54 22.43
#